data_d3fdd6eda0ad2da2b2489b8110c518ef
#
_entry.id   d3fdd6eda0ad2da2b2489b8110c518ef
#
_cell.length_a   1.000
_cell.length_b   1.000
_cell.length_c   1.000
_cell.angle_alpha   90.00
_cell.angle_beta   90.00
_cell.angle_gamma   90.00
#
_symmetry.space_group_name_H-M   'P 1'
#
loop_
_entity.id
_entity.type
_entity.pdbx_description
1 polymer ?
#
loop_
_entity_poly.entity_id
_entity_poly.type
_entity_poly.pdbx_seq_one_letter_code
_entity_poly.pdbx_strand_id
1 'polypeptide(L)'
;MALWGVSDADESKPKYLSDADKKNCIAKSEGWVLKKTVGSRNLEEILVATGADLSVGIGQADIVEIDFVSTAFDKSDGGTLSAKVFFNENVTVSGTPQLSVTNGNEGTGSGRGPHVLSYASGSTTNELVFSLAIGAANAATNENDVLSIGANCVSLNGGTIVDLSLIHISEPTRPY
;
A
#
# COMPACT_ATOMS: atom_id res chain seq x y z
N MET A 1 15.25 -19.68 23.87
CA MET A 1 14.23 -19.92 22.82
C MET A 1 14.31 -18.72 21.91
N ALA A 2 14.73 -18.89 20.65
CA ALA A 2 14.79 -17.77 19.72
C ALA A 2 13.34 -17.39 19.39
N LEU A 3 12.93 -16.20 19.80
CA LEU A 3 11.64 -15.61 19.42
C LEU A 3 11.78 -15.17 17.95
N TRP A 4 11.35 -16.01 17.06
CA TRP A 4 11.26 -15.67 15.65
C TRP A 4 10.20 -14.59 15.48
N GLY A 5 10.60 -13.43 15.01
CA GLY A 5 9.67 -12.40 14.62
C GLY A 5 9.33 -11.34 15.67
N VAL A 6 10.11 -11.14 16.69
CA VAL A 6 9.80 -10.19 17.77
C VAL A 6 10.95 -9.22 18.06
N SER A 7 11.88 -9.03 17.15
CA SER A 7 12.89 -7.98 17.32
C SER A 7 12.89 -7.03 16.13
N ASP A 8 12.95 -5.74 16.39
CA ASP A 8 13.11 -4.68 15.39
C ASP A 8 14.31 -4.89 14.45
N ALA A 9 15.29 -5.71 14.87
CA ALA A 9 16.46 -6.05 14.07
C ALA A 9 16.21 -7.14 13.03
N ASP A 10 15.19 -7.94 13.20
CA ASP A 10 14.77 -8.95 12.25
C ASP A 10 13.31 -8.70 11.91
N GLU A 11 13.02 -7.75 11.06
CA GLU A 11 11.67 -7.42 10.58
C GLU A 11 10.91 -8.62 10.00
N SER A 12 11.42 -9.76 10.25
CA SER A 12 10.97 -11.15 10.30
C SER A 12 9.86 -11.55 9.39
N LYS A 13 9.61 -10.72 8.38
CA LYS A 13 8.90 -11.15 7.22
C LYS A 13 9.69 -12.31 6.61
N PRO A 14 9.10 -13.48 6.35
CA PRO A 14 9.84 -14.62 5.83
C PRO A 14 10.64 -14.26 4.58
N LYS A 15 11.97 -14.44 4.64
CA LYS A 15 12.91 -14.01 3.58
C LYS A 15 12.84 -14.87 2.30
N TYR A 16 12.24 -16.05 2.39
CA TYR A 16 12.11 -16.99 1.27
C TYR A 16 10.91 -16.72 0.34
N LEU A 17 10.12 -15.69 0.65
CA LEU A 17 8.96 -15.34 -0.16
C LEU A 17 9.37 -14.80 -1.53
N SER A 18 8.62 -15.17 -2.56
CA SER A 18 8.69 -14.49 -3.85
C SER A 18 8.26 -13.03 -3.74
N ASP A 19 8.66 -12.17 -4.67
CA ASP A 19 8.26 -10.76 -4.64
C ASP A 19 6.74 -10.60 -4.72
N ALA A 20 6.05 -11.47 -5.47
CA ALA A 20 4.60 -11.50 -5.51
C ALA A 20 3.96 -11.88 -4.15
N ASP A 21 4.56 -12.82 -3.41
CA ASP A 21 4.05 -13.23 -2.11
C ASP A 21 4.36 -12.21 -1.01
N LYS A 22 5.45 -11.47 -1.13
CA LYS A 22 5.80 -10.41 -0.17
C LYS A 22 4.70 -9.35 -0.03
N LYS A 23 4.04 -8.99 -1.12
CA LYS A 23 2.91 -8.03 -1.12
C LYS A 23 1.70 -8.56 -0.36
N ASN A 24 1.51 -9.86 -0.39
CA ASN A 24 0.37 -10.55 0.19
C ASN A 24 0.67 -11.16 1.57
N CYS A 25 1.89 -11.00 2.07
CA CYS A 25 2.28 -11.45 3.40
C CYS A 25 2.14 -10.29 4.39
N ILE A 26 1.22 -10.43 5.33
CA ILE A 26 0.88 -9.40 6.31
C ILE A 26 1.07 -9.89 7.73
N ALA A 27 1.35 -8.96 8.64
CA ALA A 27 1.35 -9.20 10.07
C ALA A 27 -0.10 -9.21 10.58
N LYS A 28 -0.41 -10.18 11.40
CA LYS A 28 -1.65 -10.31 12.18
C LYS A 28 -1.31 -10.70 13.62
N SER A 29 -2.33 -10.75 14.48
CA SER A 29 -2.16 -11.18 15.87
C SER A 29 -1.53 -12.56 16.00
N GLU A 30 -1.84 -13.47 15.08
CA GLU A 30 -1.32 -14.84 15.09
C GLU A 30 0.10 -14.98 14.55
N GLY A 31 0.60 -13.97 13.81
CA GLY A 31 1.91 -14.00 13.16
C GLY A 31 1.89 -13.52 11.72
N TRP A 32 2.88 -13.95 10.92
CA TRP A 32 2.94 -13.64 9.49
C TRP A 32 2.00 -14.55 8.71
N VAL A 33 1.05 -13.93 8.01
CA VAL A 33 -0.01 -14.59 7.26
C VAL A 33 0.09 -14.24 5.79
N LEU A 34 0.15 -15.24 4.93
CA LEU A 34 0.12 -15.09 3.48
C LEU A 34 -1.32 -15.20 2.97
N LYS A 35 -1.78 -14.15 2.32
CA LYS A 35 -3.07 -14.15 1.61
C LYS A 35 -2.87 -14.74 0.21
N LYS A 36 -3.67 -15.74 -0.13
CA LYS A 36 -3.68 -16.39 -1.46
C LYS A 36 -5.09 -16.40 -2.02
N THR A 37 -5.21 -16.13 -3.31
CA THR A 37 -6.48 -16.33 -4.03
C THR A 37 -6.36 -17.57 -4.90
N VAL A 38 -7.20 -18.56 -4.61
CA VAL A 38 -7.26 -19.81 -5.38
C VAL A 38 -8.66 -19.94 -6.00
N GLY A 39 -8.75 -19.68 -7.29
CA GLY A 39 -10.02 -19.54 -7.98
C GLY A 39 -10.80 -18.34 -7.44
N SER A 40 -11.99 -18.56 -6.89
CA SER A 40 -12.81 -17.51 -6.26
C SER A 40 -12.67 -17.44 -4.72
N ARG A 41 -11.75 -18.19 -4.13
CA ARG A 41 -11.58 -18.27 -2.68
C ARG A 41 -10.33 -17.51 -2.23
N ASN A 42 -10.50 -16.66 -1.24
CA ASN A 42 -9.40 -16.04 -0.51
C ASN A 42 -9.02 -16.98 0.65
N LEU A 43 -7.79 -17.42 0.65
CA LEU A 43 -7.21 -18.30 1.66
C LEU A 43 -6.13 -17.53 2.42
N GLU A 44 -5.98 -17.85 3.69
CA GLU A 44 -4.92 -17.32 4.54
C GLU A 44 -4.09 -18.48 5.09
N GLU A 45 -2.78 -18.38 4.92
CA GLU A 45 -1.81 -19.38 5.39
C GLU A 45 -0.88 -18.74 6.41
N ILE A 46 -0.85 -19.25 7.63
CA ILE A 46 0.09 -18.79 8.66
C ILE A 46 1.46 -19.36 8.33
N LEU A 47 2.39 -18.49 7.93
CA LEU A 47 3.77 -18.88 7.60
C LEU A 47 4.65 -18.98 8.85
N VAL A 48 4.46 -18.07 9.79
CA VAL A 48 5.18 -18.01 11.05
C VAL A 48 4.19 -17.62 12.14
N ALA A 49 3.94 -18.53 13.07
CA ALA A 49 3.13 -18.24 14.25
C ALA A 49 3.99 -17.58 15.33
N THR A 50 3.46 -16.55 15.99
CA THR A 50 4.09 -15.89 17.13
C THR A 50 3.30 -16.10 18.40
N GLY A 51 3.99 -16.07 19.55
CA GLY A 51 3.34 -16.22 20.86
C GLY A 51 2.79 -14.91 21.43
N ALA A 52 2.92 -13.82 20.70
CA ALA A 52 2.42 -12.50 21.04
C ALA A 52 1.75 -11.89 19.79
N ASP A 53 0.97 -10.83 19.97
CA ASP A 53 0.37 -10.11 18.86
C ASP A 53 1.45 -9.45 18.01
N LEU A 54 1.72 -10.03 16.83
CA LEU A 54 2.77 -9.56 15.95
C LEU A 54 2.44 -8.18 15.38
N SER A 55 1.18 -7.91 15.05
CA SER A 55 0.77 -6.63 14.48
C SER A 55 1.02 -5.46 15.43
N VAL A 56 0.86 -5.68 16.74
CA VAL A 56 1.24 -4.70 17.77
C VAL A 56 2.78 -4.62 17.92
N GLY A 57 3.46 -5.75 17.80
CA GLY A 57 4.90 -5.86 18.04
C GLY A 57 5.78 -5.18 16.98
N ILE A 58 5.33 -5.11 15.73
CA ILE A 58 6.07 -4.47 14.64
C ILE A 58 5.84 -2.94 14.57
N GLY A 59 4.91 -2.40 15.36
CA GLY A 59 4.65 -0.97 15.45
C GLY A 59 3.75 -0.45 14.33
N GLN A 60 4.19 0.54 13.57
CA GLN A 60 3.39 1.16 12.51
C GLN A 60 3.44 0.36 11.22
N ALA A 61 2.33 0.39 10.46
CA ALA A 61 2.28 -0.20 9.14
C ALA A 61 3.25 0.47 8.16
N ASP A 62 4.06 -0.34 7.50
CA ASP A 62 5.03 0.09 6.50
C ASP A 62 4.57 -0.22 5.07
N ILE A 63 4.92 0.66 4.14
CA ILE A 63 4.72 0.41 2.71
C ILE A 63 5.74 -0.63 2.24
N VAL A 64 5.24 -1.73 1.70
CA VAL A 64 6.06 -2.83 1.16
C VAL A 64 6.40 -2.60 -0.30
N GLU A 65 5.40 -2.16 -1.08
CA GLU A 65 5.54 -1.95 -2.52
C GLU A 65 4.46 -1.02 -3.04
N ILE A 66 4.76 -0.37 -4.18
CA ILE A 66 3.78 0.43 -4.92
C ILE A 66 3.87 0.03 -6.39
N ASP A 67 2.73 -0.38 -6.96
CA ASP A 67 2.64 -0.83 -8.34
C ASP A 67 1.66 0.02 -9.14
N PHE A 68 1.96 0.22 -10.42
CA PHE A 68 0.94 0.66 -11.37
C PHE A 68 -0.05 -0.49 -11.65
N VAL A 69 -1.34 -0.17 -11.70
CA VAL A 69 -2.38 -1.13 -12.11
C VAL A 69 -2.34 -1.33 -13.62
N SER A 70 -2.08 -0.26 -14.37
CA SER A 70 -1.94 -0.30 -15.81
C SER A 70 -0.54 0.16 -16.21
N THR A 71 0.14 -0.61 -17.05
CA THR A 71 1.49 -0.31 -17.56
C THR A 71 1.46 0.36 -18.93
N ALA A 72 0.30 0.49 -19.54
CA ALA A 72 0.09 1.16 -20.81
C ALA A 72 -1.08 2.12 -20.72
N PHE A 73 -0.90 3.32 -21.25
CA PHE A 73 -1.91 4.38 -21.24
C PHE A 73 -1.89 5.09 -22.59
N ASP A 74 -3.02 5.09 -23.30
CA ASP A 74 -3.17 5.84 -24.53
C ASP A 74 -3.65 7.25 -24.22
N LYS A 75 -2.78 8.22 -24.48
CA LYS A 75 -3.09 9.63 -24.27
C LYS A 75 -4.26 10.10 -25.14
N SER A 76 -4.40 9.57 -26.36
CA SER A 76 -5.43 10.02 -27.31
C SER A 76 -6.83 9.67 -26.87
N ASP A 77 -6.98 8.53 -26.19
CA ASP A 77 -8.26 8.07 -25.68
C ASP A 77 -8.53 8.58 -24.26
N GLY A 78 -7.47 8.91 -23.52
CA GLY A 78 -7.57 9.15 -22.09
C GLY A 78 -7.81 7.87 -21.30
N GLY A 79 -8.18 7.98 -20.03
CA GLY A 79 -8.46 6.83 -19.19
C GLY A 79 -8.26 7.10 -17.72
N THR A 80 -8.13 6.03 -16.94
CA THR A 80 -7.87 6.12 -15.50
C THR A 80 -6.47 5.61 -15.19
N LEU A 81 -5.61 6.51 -14.72
CA LEU A 81 -4.34 6.15 -14.15
C LEU A 81 -4.58 5.65 -12.71
N SER A 82 -4.11 4.46 -12.40
CA SER A 82 -4.29 3.85 -11.09
C SER A 82 -3.01 3.19 -10.59
N ALA A 83 -2.79 3.30 -9.30
CA ALA A 83 -1.69 2.64 -8.59
C ALA A 83 -2.19 2.00 -7.30
N LYS A 84 -1.51 0.92 -6.89
CA LYS A 84 -1.76 0.19 -5.65
C LYS A 84 -0.60 0.38 -4.71
N VAL A 85 -0.91 0.66 -3.45
CA VAL A 85 0.06 0.72 -2.35
C VAL A 85 -0.18 -0.47 -1.44
N PHE A 86 0.85 -1.29 -1.23
CA PHE A 86 0.80 -2.48 -0.40
C PHE A 86 1.50 -2.23 0.93
N PHE A 87 0.84 -2.60 2.01
CA PHE A 87 1.36 -2.48 3.38
C PHE A 87 1.67 -3.86 3.97
N ASN A 88 2.54 -3.88 4.98
CA ASN A 88 2.83 -5.09 5.76
C ASN A 88 1.71 -5.48 6.74
N GLU A 89 0.68 -4.62 6.89
CA GLU A 89 -0.50 -4.81 7.72
C GLU A 89 -1.76 -4.27 7.06
N ASN A 90 -2.93 -4.61 7.63
CA ASN A 90 -4.17 -3.95 7.24
C ASN A 90 -4.22 -2.52 7.79
N VAL A 91 -4.62 -1.57 6.94
CA VAL A 91 -4.69 -0.15 7.29
C VAL A 91 -6.10 0.40 7.10
N THR A 92 -6.45 1.37 7.93
CA THR A 92 -7.72 2.11 7.82
C THR A 92 -7.45 3.52 7.32
N VAL A 93 -8.23 3.95 6.35
CA VAL A 93 -8.11 5.27 5.73
C VAL A 93 -9.28 6.17 6.15
N SER A 94 -8.95 7.39 6.53
CA SER A 94 -9.91 8.49 6.71
C SER A 94 -9.49 9.69 5.89
N GLY A 95 -10.44 10.37 5.29
CA GLY A 95 -10.19 11.47 4.36
C GLY A 95 -9.78 10.98 2.97
N THR A 96 -9.02 11.81 2.26
CA THR A 96 -8.59 11.55 0.88
C THR A 96 -7.07 11.70 0.73
N PRO A 97 -6.28 10.74 1.24
CA PRO A 97 -4.85 10.69 0.95
C PRO A 97 -4.59 10.69 -0.54
N GLN A 98 -3.41 11.12 -0.92
CA GLN A 98 -3.00 11.28 -2.31
C GLN A 98 -1.68 10.56 -2.59
N LEU A 99 -1.52 10.10 -3.83
CA LEU A 99 -0.29 9.53 -4.34
C LEU A 99 0.21 10.36 -5.52
N SER A 100 1.44 10.88 -5.42
CA SER A 100 2.07 11.66 -6.47
C SER A 100 2.85 10.76 -7.41
N VAL A 101 2.50 10.80 -8.71
CA VAL A 101 3.21 10.11 -9.78
C VAL A 101 3.98 11.15 -10.57
N THR A 102 5.30 10.98 -10.64
CA THR A 102 6.16 11.88 -11.42
C THR A 102 5.92 11.65 -12.90
N ASN A 103 5.68 12.74 -13.61
CA ASN A 103 5.58 12.74 -15.06
C ASN A 103 6.91 13.20 -15.64
N GLY A 104 7.75 12.25 -16.02
CA GLY A 104 9.02 12.48 -16.69
C GLY A 104 8.81 12.66 -18.18
N ASN A 105 9.81 13.26 -18.85
CA ASN A 105 9.79 13.44 -20.29
C ASN A 105 11.02 12.73 -20.89
N GLU A 106 10.83 11.80 -21.81
CA GLU A 106 11.92 11.20 -22.59
C GLU A 106 12.58 12.18 -23.57
N GLY A 107 11.96 13.33 -23.81
CA GLY A 107 12.45 14.33 -24.75
C GLY A 107 13.07 15.55 -24.08
N THR A 108 13.46 16.53 -24.92
CA THR A 108 13.95 17.84 -24.52
C THR A 108 12.79 18.76 -24.14
N GLY A 109 12.23 18.58 -22.97
CA GLY A 109 11.15 19.45 -22.47
C GLY A 109 11.06 19.40 -20.94
N SER A 110 10.60 20.49 -20.33
CA SER A 110 10.30 20.48 -18.92
C SER A 110 9.11 19.58 -18.65
N GLY A 111 9.24 18.74 -17.63
CA GLY A 111 8.13 17.92 -17.11
C GLY A 111 6.91 18.81 -16.81
N ARG A 112 5.72 18.25 -16.99
CA ARG A 112 4.46 18.99 -16.89
C ARG A 112 3.85 18.98 -15.49
N GLY A 113 4.63 18.59 -14.51
CA GLY A 113 4.19 18.42 -13.13
C GLY A 113 3.64 17.03 -12.86
N PRO A 114 3.54 16.65 -11.58
CA PRO A 114 3.12 15.33 -11.19
C PRO A 114 1.62 15.12 -11.46
N HIS A 115 1.25 13.87 -11.72
CA HIS A 115 -0.14 13.44 -11.59
C HIS A 115 -0.43 13.10 -10.14
N VAL A 116 -1.45 13.71 -9.55
CA VAL A 116 -1.86 13.48 -8.18
C VAL A 116 -3.09 12.57 -8.18
N LEU A 117 -2.88 11.32 -7.82
CA LEU A 117 -3.95 10.32 -7.70
C LEU A 117 -4.59 10.46 -6.32
N SER A 118 -5.91 10.41 -6.27
CA SER A 118 -6.67 10.42 -5.01
C SER A 118 -6.97 9.00 -4.55
N TYR A 119 -7.03 8.79 -3.25
CA TYR A 119 -7.48 7.53 -2.67
C TYR A 119 -8.86 7.15 -3.21
N ALA A 120 -8.99 5.90 -3.67
CA ALA A 120 -10.22 5.38 -4.27
C ALA A 120 -10.85 4.26 -3.45
N SER A 121 -10.05 3.30 -2.95
CA SER A 121 -10.58 2.15 -2.20
C SER A 121 -9.48 1.38 -1.45
N GLY A 122 -9.89 0.39 -0.64
CA GLY A 122 -9.00 -0.55 0.03
C GLY A 122 -8.88 -0.36 1.54
N SER A 123 -9.60 0.59 2.17
CA SER A 123 -9.61 0.73 3.64
C SER A 123 -9.96 -0.59 4.32
N THR A 124 -9.35 -0.86 5.47
CA THR A 124 -9.40 -2.10 6.25
C THR A 124 -8.67 -3.29 5.61
N THR A 125 -7.90 -3.05 4.57
CA THR A 125 -7.04 -4.05 3.93
C THR A 125 -5.59 -3.57 3.89
N ASN A 126 -4.68 -4.44 3.47
CA ASN A 126 -3.27 -4.08 3.24
C ASN A 126 -3.00 -3.51 1.85
N GLU A 127 -4.02 -3.37 1.00
CA GLU A 127 -3.91 -2.86 -0.37
C GLU A 127 -4.80 -1.63 -0.54
N LEU A 128 -4.19 -0.47 -0.76
CA LEU A 128 -4.91 0.77 -1.06
C LEU A 128 -4.80 1.10 -2.55
N VAL A 129 -5.91 1.49 -3.15
CA VAL A 129 -5.98 1.90 -4.55
C VAL A 129 -6.10 3.41 -4.63
N PHE A 130 -5.25 4.02 -5.46
CA PHE A 130 -5.27 5.43 -5.81
C PHE A 130 -5.55 5.58 -7.30
N SER A 131 -6.35 6.56 -7.68
CA SER A 131 -6.72 6.75 -9.09
C SER A 131 -6.87 8.23 -9.47
N LEU A 132 -6.67 8.48 -10.76
CA LEU A 132 -6.89 9.77 -11.40
C LEU A 132 -7.45 9.56 -12.80
N ALA A 133 -8.59 10.16 -13.11
CA ALA A 133 -9.10 10.20 -14.48
C ALA A 133 -8.33 11.25 -15.28
N ILE A 134 -7.76 10.82 -16.41
CA ILE A 134 -7.02 11.67 -17.35
C ILE A 134 -7.80 11.71 -18.65
N GLY A 135 -8.28 12.91 -19.04
CA GLY A 135 -8.97 13.10 -20.29
C GLY A 135 -8.01 13.14 -21.49
N ALA A 136 -8.50 12.82 -22.69
CA ALA A 136 -7.75 12.81 -23.94
C ALA A 136 -7.05 14.16 -24.24
N ALA A 137 -7.63 15.28 -23.84
CA ALA A 137 -7.10 16.62 -24.01
C ALA A 137 -6.28 17.13 -22.82
N ASN A 138 -5.87 16.25 -21.89
CA ASN A 138 -5.15 16.67 -20.70
C ASN A 138 -3.77 17.25 -21.07
N ALA A 139 -3.57 18.55 -20.76
CA ALA A 139 -2.33 19.25 -21.04
C ALA A 139 -1.13 18.75 -20.21
N ALA A 140 -1.37 17.96 -19.14
CA ALA A 140 -0.33 17.39 -18.32
C ALA A 140 0.25 16.08 -18.88
N THR A 141 -0.24 15.57 -20.03
CA THR A 141 0.28 14.35 -20.67
C THR A 141 0.81 14.64 -22.08
N ASN A 142 1.91 14.00 -22.43
CA ASN A 142 2.52 13.98 -23.76
C ASN A 142 2.71 12.55 -24.24
N GLU A 143 2.98 12.38 -25.53
CA GLU A 143 3.20 11.09 -26.19
C GLU A 143 4.42 10.33 -25.67
N ASN A 144 5.43 11.07 -25.17
CA ASN A 144 6.70 10.50 -24.72
C ASN A 144 6.88 10.64 -23.20
N ASP A 145 5.80 10.75 -22.45
CA ASP A 145 5.89 10.84 -21.00
C ASP A 145 6.20 9.47 -20.38
N VAL A 146 7.14 9.48 -19.44
CA VAL A 146 7.46 8.30 -18.62
C VAL A 146 6.99 8.57 -17.21
N LEU A 147 6.01 7.81 -16.76
CA LEU A 147 5.49 7.91 -15.41
C LEU A 147 6.32 7.07 -14.45
N SER A 148 6.67 7.65 -13.33
CA SER A 148 7.42 6.97 -12.27
C SER A 148 6.88 7.31 -10.89
N ILE A 149 7.07 6.39 -9.95
CA ILE A 149 6.71 6.56 -8.55
C ILE A 149 8.01 6.63 -7.75
N GLY A 150 8.26 7.79 -7.14
CA GLY A 150 9.45 8.03 -6.34
C GLY A 150 9.22 7.82 -4.85
N ALA A 151 10.27 8.06 -4.07
CA ALA A 151 10.16 8.07 -2.62
C ALA A 151 9.25 9.21 -2.13
N ASN A 152 8.62 9.02 -0.97
CA ASN A 152 7.72 10.00 -0.33
C ASN A 152 6.55 10.46 -1.22
N CYS A 153 6.09 9.58 -2.10
CA CYS A 153 5.01 9.86 -3.04
C CYS A 153 3.62 9.91 -2.38
N VAL A 154 3.43 9.29 -1.21
CA VAL A 154 2.15 9.28 -0.49
C VAL A 154 2.06 10.49 0.44
N SER A 155 0.97 11.26 0.30
CA SER A 155 0.62 12.40 1.15
C SER A 155 -0.72 12.13 1.82
N LEU A 156 -0.83 12.42 3.10
CA LEU A 156 -2.08 12.26 3.85
C LEU A 156 -3.15 13.29 3.44
N ASN A 157 -2.75 14.44 2.88
CA ASN A 157 -3.67 15.49 2.42
C ASN A 157 -4.77 15.84 3.45
N GLY A 158 -4.37 15.95 4.73
CA GLY A 158 -5.28 16.20 5.85
C GLY A 158 -6.11 14.98 6.31
N GLY A 159 -5.95 13.83 5.66
CA GLY A 159 -6.51 12.56 6.09
C GLY A 159 -5.57 11.76 6.97
N THR A 160 -5.90 10.49 7.18
CA THR A 160 -5.08 9.54 7.93
C THR A 160 -5.03 8.19 7.25
N ILE A 161 -3.89 7.52 7.38
CA ILE A 161 -3.72 6.08 7.12
C ILE A 161 -3.14 5.52 8.41
N VAL A 162 -3.90 4.68 9.11
CA VAL A 162 -3.50 4.09 10.39
C VAL A 162 -3.66 2.58 10.30
N ASP A 163 -2.74 1.85 10.93
CA ASP A 163 -2.88 0.41 11.03
C ASP A 163 -4.06 0.03 11.95
N LEU A 164 -4.57 -1.17 11.76
CA LEU A 164 -5.73 -1.66 12.51
C LEU A 164 -5.34 -2.09 13.94
N SER A 165 -4.07 -2.36 14.19
CA SER A 165 -3.57 -2.85 15.48
C SER A 165 -3.53 -1.75 16.55
N LEU A 166 -3.40 -0.49 16.14
CA LEU A 166 -3.40 0.67 17.05
C LEU A 166 -4.80 1.09 17.53
N ILE A 167 -5.86 0.48 17.03
CA ILE A 167 -7.22 0.69 17.55
C ILE A 167 -7.43 -0.19 18.79
N HIS A 168 -6.60 -0.06 19.78
CA HIS A 168 -6.96 -0.50 21.13
C HIS A 168 -7.88 0.57 21.73
N ILE A 169 -9.19 0.31 21.67
CA ILE A 169 -10.13 0.93 22.56
C ILE A 169 -9.74 0.44 23.95
N SER A 170 -9.03 1.27 24.73
CA SER A 170 -8.88 1.02 26.16
C SER A 170 -10.29 0.97 26.72
N GLU A 171 -10.77 -0.20 27.12
CA GLU A 171 -12.01 -0.31 27.86
C GLU A 171 -11.94 0.64 29.06
N PRO A 172 -12.99 1.46 29.30
CA PRO A 172 -13.02 2.26 30.50
C PRO A 172 -12.97 1.31 31.70
N THR A 173 -11.90 1.42 32.48
CA THR A 173 -11.76 0.71 33.74
C THR A 173 -13.02 1.01 34.57
N ARG A 174 -13.86 0.00 34.79
CA ARG A 174 -14.98 0.10 35.72
C ARG A 174 -14.41 0.43 37.10
N PRO A 175 -14.82 1.53 37.74
CA PRO A 175 -14.50 1.71 39.16
C PRO A 175 -15.27 0.65 39.95
N TYR A 176 -14.56 -0.01 40.85
CA TYR A 176 -15.14 -0.90 41.83
C TYR A 176 -15.95 -0.11 42.84
#